data_c13762df14d1aeda65684b9c89e6d095
#
_entry.id   c13762df14d1aeda65684b9c89e6d095
#
_cell.length_a   1.000
_cell.length_b   1.000
_cell.length_c   1.000
_cell.angle_alpha   90.00
_cell.angle_beta   90.00
_cell.angle_gamma   90.00
#
_symmetry.space_group_name_H-M   'P 1'
#
loop_
_entity.id
_entity.type
_entity.pdbx_description
1 polymer ?
#
loop_
_entity_poly.entity_id
_entity_poly.type
_entity_poly.pdbx_seq_one_letter_code
_entity_poly.pdbx_strand_id
1 'polypeptide(L)'
;MTDTATRYDXYWRLRDEXRTKARSRSRXFLALRLLEEAGCXSRESSPLSLYEIGCGPGWALEVFREAGFEARGCDVSPEAVDRARELGFEXRXRDIEEAGEEDPXVSGVVDVLVCLEVLXHLREPSAVLEKMRXALSXEGXLVISLPNEYHLISRLAXLXGRSPXGGPDDPHLHHFERASALRLFEGAGLEVRGRLDDSIVPPRMPVLRWLFRPLLAVLPGLFSIAHVFLLGAKVEVKTR
;
A
#
# COMPACT_ATOMS: atom_id res chain seq x y z
N MET A 1 -2.86 -23.85 8.88
CA MET A 1 -2.62 -22.36 8.88
C MET A 1 -1.15 -22.12 9.14
N THR A 2 -0.53 -21.27 8.36
CA THR A 2 0.85 -20.83 8.61
C THR A 2 0.90 -19.97 9.88
N ASP A 3 2.07 -19.84 10.49
CA ASP A 3 2.29 -18.96 11.64
C ASP A 3 1.90 -17.50 11.30
N THR A 4 2.20 -17.07 10.08
CA THR A 4 1.84 -15.75 9.54
C THR A 4 0.33 -15.53 9.55
N ALA A 5 -0.45 -16.47 9.01
CA ALA A 5 -1.91 -16.38 8.97
C ALA A 5 -2.52 -16.22 10.37
N THR A 6 -2.06 -17.05 11.33
CA THR A 6 -2.52 -17.00 12.73
C THR A 6 -2.22 -15.63 13.36
N ARG A 7 -1.03 -15.08 13.11
CA ARG A 7 -0.61 -13.75 13.61
C ARG A 7 -1.51 -12.64 13.08
N TYR A 8 -1.84 -12.67 11.79
CA TYR A 8 -2.69 -11.64 11.19
C TYR A 8 -4.17 -11.80 11.54
N ASP A 9 -4.64 -12.99 11.88
CA ASP A 9 -5.96 -13.17 12.48
C ASP A 9 -6.05 -12.52 13.88
N UNK A 10 -5.16 -12.60 14.41
CA UNK A 10 -5.09 -12.02 15.63
C UNK A 10 -5.05 -10.60 15.58
N TYR A 11 -4.27 -10.06 14.74
CA TYR A 11 -4.19 -8.64 14.42
C TYR A 11 -5.56 -8.02 14.11
N TRP A 12 -6.32 -8.62 13.21
CA TRP A 12 -7.65 -8.12 12.81
C TRP A 12 -8.69 -8.22 13.93
N ARG A 13 -8.65 -9.27 14.75
CA ARG A 13 -9.55 -9.44 15.91
C ARG A 13 -9.34 -8.40 17.00
N LEU A 14 -8.12 -8.01 17.24
CA LEU A 14 -7.77 -7.12 18.35
C LEU A 14 -7.89 -5.64 17.98
N ARG A 15 -7.99 -5.30 16.70
CA ARG A 15 -8.06 -3.90 16.27
C ARG A 15 -9.46 -3.31 16.35
N ASP A 16 -9.50 -2.09 16.84
CA ASP A 16 -10.70 -1.22 16.75
C ASP A 16 -10.93 -0.87 15.28
N GLU A 17 -11.96 -1.41 14.74
CA GLU A 17 -12.35 -1.27 13.34
C GLU A 17 -12.60 0.18 12.91
N UNK A 18 -13.18 0.79 13.44
CA UNK A 18 -13.45 2.08 13.21
C UNK A 18 -12.29 2.89 13.10
N ARG A 19 -11.49 2.82 14.13
CA ARG A 19 -10.25 3.59 14.19
C ARG A 19 -9.28 3.20 13.07
N THR A 20 -9.16 1.91 12.82
CA THR A 20 -8.27 1.38 11.77
C THR A 20 -8.75 1.81 10.38
N LYS A 21 -10.03 1.65 10.10
CA LYS A 21 -10.67 2.08 8.84
C LYS A 21 -10.47 3.60 8.62
N ALA A 22 -10.64 4.41 9.66
CA ALA A 22 -10.43 5.87 9.58
C ALA A 22 -8.97 6.23 9.25
N ARG A 23 -8.00 5.49 9.81
CA ARG A 23 -6.56 5.69 9.53
C ARG A 23 -6.19 5.28 8.10
N SER A 24 -6.74 4.15 7.63
CA SER A 24 -6.49 3.62 6.28
C SER A 24 -7.08 4.53 5.19
N ARG A 25 -8.22 5.15 5.48
CA ARG A 25 -9.00 5.96 4.53
C ARG A 25 -8.18 7.06 3.85
N SER A 26 -7.30 7.74 4.55
CA SER A 26 -6.44 8.77 3.96
C SER A 26 -5.56 8.19 2.85
N ARG A 27 -4.95 7.05 3.06
CA ARG A 27 -4.13 6.37 2.07
C ARG A 27 -4.92 5.77 0.90
N UNK A 28 -6.05 5.27 1.05
CA UNK A 28 -6.84 4.87 0.20
C UNK A 28 -7.16 5.82 -0.72
N PHE A 29 -7.50 7.23 -0.26
CA PHE A 29 -7.79 8.37 -1.14
C PHE A 29 -6.56 8.94 -1.85
N LEU A 30 -5.41 8.94 -1.22
CA LEU A 30 -4.15 9.35 -1.88
C LEU A 30 -3.79 8.41 -3.04
N ALA A 31 -4.03 7.11 -2.86
CA ALA A 31 -3.81 6.11 -3.90
C ALA A 31 -4.72 6.36 -5.11
N LEU A 32 -6.02 6.54 -4.85
CA LEU A 32 -6.99 6.84 -5.89
C LEU A 32 -6.62 8.14 -6.64
N ARG A 33 -6.28 9.17 -5.89
CA ARG A 33 -5.87 10.47 -6.47
C ARG A 33 -4.63 10.32 -7.38
N LEU A 34 -3.63 9.53 -6.99
CA LEU A 34 -2.46 9.26 -7.84
C LEU A 34 -2.85 8.57 -9.15
N LEU A 35 -3.77 7.61 -9.09
CA LEU A 35 -4.30 6.94 -10.29
C LEU A 35 -5.03 7.95 -11.20
N GLU A 36 -5.88 8.80 -10.62
CA GLU A 36 -6.60 9.86 -11.35
C GLU A 36 -5.64 10.85 -12.02
N GLU A 37 -4.63 11.33 -11.27
CA GLU A 37 -3.61 12.26 -11.77
C GLU A 37 -2.78 11.65 -12.91
N ALA A 38 -2.62 10.34 -12.92
CA ALA A 38 -1.93 9.60 -13.99
C ALA A 38 -2.85 9.28 -15.19
N GLY A 39 -4.14 9.69 -15.14
CA GLY A 39 -5.10 9.40 -16.19
C GLY A 39 -5.67 7.96 -16.15
N CYS A 40 -5.37 7.24 -15.07
CA CYS A 40 -5.92 5.89 -14.84
C CYS A 40 -7.33 5.99 -14.26
N UNK A 41 -8.20 6.30 -14.95
CA UNK A 41 -9.46 6.48 -14.60
C UNK A 41 -10.27 5.40 -15.05
N SER A 42 -10.82 4.56 -14.26
CA SER A 42 -11.76 3.48 -14.60
C SER A 42 -13.14 4.02 -15.00
N ARG A 43 -13.83 3.32 -15.89
CA ARG A 43 -15.15 3.73 -16.40
C ARG A 43 -16.11 2.53 -16.36
N GLU A 44 -17.37 2.76 -16.03
CA GLU A 44 -18.40 1.71 -16.02
C GLU A 44 -18.50 0.94 -17.36
N SER A 45 -18.29 1.63 -18.47
CA SER A 45 -18.33 1.02 -19.82
C SER A 45 -17.09 0.18 -20.15
N SER A 46 -15.99 0.38 -19.41
CA SER A 46 -14.73 -0.35 -19.59
C SER A 46 -13.96 -0.29 -18.26
N PRO A 47 -14.37 -1.11 -17.29
CA PRO A 47 -13.71 -1.08 -15.98
C PRO A 47 -12.30 -1.62 -16.07
N LEU A 48 -11.36 -0.90 -15.42
CA LEU A 48 -9.99 -1.36 -15.26
C LEU A 48 -9.94 -2.41 -14.16
N SER A 49 -9.17 -3.46 -14.39
CA SER A 49 -8.94 -4.51 -13.40
C SER A 49 -7.99 -4.02 -12.31
N LEU A 50 -8.38 -4.20 -11.06
CA LEU A 50 -7.56 -3.82 -9.89
C LEU A 50 -7.41 -5.00 -8.95
N TYR A 51 -6.16 -5.27 -8.55
CA TYR A 51 -5.85 -6.33 -7.59
C TYR A 51 -5.10 -5.75 -6.39
N GLU A 52 -5.64 -5.96 -5.19
CA GLU A 52 -5.00 -5.49 -3.94
C GLU A 52 -4.33 -6.64 -3.20
N ILE A 53 -3.04 -6.49 -2.92
CA ILE A 53 -2.25 -7.40 -2.09
C ILE A 53 -2.29 -6.90 -0.64
N GLY A 54 -2.71 -7.76 0.28
CA GLY A 54 -2.94 -7.40 1.67
C GLY A 54 -4.19 -6.54 1.83
N CYS A 55 -5.29 -6.97 1.21
CA CYS A 55 -6.53 -6.19 1.16
C CYS A 55 -7.26 -6.07 2.50
N GLY A 56 -6.84 -6.82 3.53
CA GLY A 56 -7.51 -6.85 4.81
C GLY A 56 -9.02 -7.13 4.66
N PRO A 57 -9.87 -6.47 5.47
CA PRO A 57 -11.32 -6.63 5.35
C PRO A 57 -11.96 -5.94 4.13
N GLY A 58 -11.18 -5.51 3.15
CA GLY A 58 -11.69 -4.97 1.88
C GLY A 58 -12.02 -3.48 1.87
N TRP A 59 -11.54 -2.71 2.84
CA TRP A 59 -11.90 -1.27 2.94
C TRP A 59 -11.36 -0.42 1.78
N ALA A 60 -10.19 -0.73 1.27
CA ALA A 60 -9.65 -0.04 0.10
C ALA A 60 -10.37 -0.50 -1.17
N LEU A 61 -10.71 -1.80 -1.25
CA LEU A 61 -11.50 -2.34 -2.36
C LEU A 61 -12.85 -1.62 -2.50
N GLU A 62 -13.51 -1.25 -1.37
CA GLU A 62 -14.75 -0.44 -1.40
C GLU A 62 -14.51 0.89 -2.12
N VAL A 63 -13.43 1.60 -1.76
CA VAL A 63 -13.08 2.91 -2.36
C VAL A 63 -12.82 2.76 -3.86
N PHE A 64 -12.06 1.75 -4.26
CA PHE A 64 -11.74 1.51 -5.68
C PHE A 64 -12.96 1.06 -6.49
N ARG A 65 -13.84 0.22 -5.91
CA ARG A 65 -15.10 -0.18 -6.55
C ARG A 65 -16.01 1.03 -6.77
N GLU A 66 -16.11 1.92 -5.77
CA GLU A 66 -16.89 3.18 -5.90
C GLU A 66 -16.31 4.09 -7.00
N ALA A 67 -15.01 4.01 -7.25
CA ALA A 67 -14.33 4.72 -8.34
C ALA A 67 -14.42 4.00 -9.69
N GLY A 68 -15.16 2.87 -9.77
CA GLY A 68 -15.45 2.17 -11.01
C GLY A 68 -14.46 1.06 -11.39
N PHE A 69 -13.52 0.71 -10.53
CA PHE A 69 -12.57 -0.39 -10.79
C PHE A 69 -13.23 -1.75 -10.53
N GLU A 70 -12.84 -2.75 -11.33
CA GLU A 70 -13.14 -4.16 -11.04
C GLU A 70 -12.12 -4.65 -9.98
N ALA A 71 -12.49 -4.43 -8.71
CA ALA A 71 -11.57 -4.60 -7.58
C ALA A 71 -11.67 -5.98 -6.94
N ARG A 72 -10.51 -6.64 -6.81
CA ARG A 72 -10.36 -7.94 -6.15
C ARG A 72 -9.00 -7.98 -5.43
N GLY A 73 -8.74 -9.02 -4.62
CA GLY A 73 -7.47 -9.05 -3.92
C GLY A 73 -7.21 -10.31 -3.10
N CYS A 74 -6.13 -10.24 -2.33
CA CYS A 74 -5.75 -11.32 -1.41
C CYS A 74 -5.28 -10.76 -0.07
N ASP A 75 -5.40 -11.61 0.94
CA ASP A 75 -4.81 -11.37 2.26
C ASP A 75 -4.37 -12.71 2.85
N VAL A 76 -3.40 -12.67 3.75
CA VAL A 76 -2.88 -13.86 4.43
C VAL A 76 -3.83 -14.32 5.55
N SER A 77 -4.68 -13.42 6.06
CA SER A 77 -5.64 -13.69 7.12
C SER A 77 -6.95 -14.25 6.56
N PRO A 78 -7.30 -15.51 6.86
CA PRO A 78 -8.62 -16.05 6.52
C PRO A 78 -9.77 -15.18 7.03
N GLU A 79 -9.67 -14.67 8.27
CA GLU A 79 -10.71 -13.82 8.86
C GLU A 79 -10.92 -12.52 8.06
N ALA A 80 -9.84 -11.86 7.65
CA ALA A 80 -9.92 -10.65 6.83
C ALA A 80 -10.55 -10.94 5.47
N VAL A 81 -10.13 -12.04 4.84
CA VAL A 81 -10.67 -12.50 3.55
C VAL A 81 -12.17 -12.77 3.63
N ASP A 82 -12.62 -13.44 4.70
CA ASP A 82 -14.05 -13.76 4.86
C ASP A 82 -14.89 -12.47 5.03
N ARG A 83 -14.38 -11.49 5.78
CA ARG A 83 -15.02 -10.18 5.93
C ARG A 83 -15.08 -9.42 4.58
N ALA A 84 -14.03 -9.47 3.79
CA ALA A 84 -14.03 -8.84 2.45
C ALA A 84 -15.02 -9.55 1.49
N ARG A 85 -15.15 -10.87 1.59
CA ARG A 85 -16.15 -11.67 0.84
C ARG A 85 -17.59 -11.29 1.24
N GLU A 86 -17.83 -11.03 2.52
CA GLU A 86 -19.15 -10.55 3.01
C GLU A 86 -19.53 -9.20 2.39
N LEU A 87 -18.54 -8.38 2.00
CA LEU A 87 -18.76 -7.12 1.26
C LEU A 87 -18.94 -7.35 -0.26
N GLY A 88 -18.91 -8.62 -0.70
CA GLY A 88 -19.12 -8.99 -2.10
C GLY A 88 -17.89 -8.94 -2.98
N PHE A 89 -16.67 -8.97 -2.40
CA PHE A 89 -15.41 -8.99 -3.18
C PHE A 89 -14.92 -10.41 -3.46
N GLU A 90 -14.25 -10.59 -4.57
CA GLU A 90 -13.46 -11.78 -4.88
C GLU A 90 -12.11 -11.68 -4.13
N UNK A 91 -11.87 -12.29 -2.96
CA UNK A 91 -10.73 -12.24 -2.15
C UNK A 91 -10.25 -13.64 -2.00
N ARG A 92 -8.92 -13.75 -1.93
CA ARG A 92 -8.24 -15.05 -1.74
C ARG A 92 -7.36 -15.13 -0.46
N UNK A 93 -7.31 -15.83 0.45
CA UNK A 93 -6.59 -16.13 1.43
C UNK A 93 -5.44 -16.64 0.92
N ARG A 94 -4.30 -15.90 0.90
CA ARG A 94 -3.02 -16.18 0.23
C ARG A 94 -1.85 -15.45 0.89
N ASP A 95 -0.76 -16.18 1.18
CA ASP A 95 0.53 -15.58 1.49
C ASP A 95 1.24 -15.28 0.16
N ILE A 96 1.42 -14.01 -0.14
CA ILE A 96 2.04 -13.55 -1.41
C ILE A 96 3.52 -13.96 -1.51
N GLU A 97 4.20 -14.17 -0.40
CA GLU A 97 5.59 -14.65 -0.40
C GLU A 97 5.69 -16.10 -0.84
N GLU A 98 4.68 -16.91 -0.51
CA GLU A 98 4.60 -18.34 -0.88
C GLU A 98 3.91 -18.57 -2.24
N ALA A 99 3.34 -17.52 -2.83
CA ALA A 99 2.61 -17.61 -4.10
C ALA A 99 3.51 -18.07 -5.25
N GLY A 100 3.12 -19.17 -5.88
CA GLY A 100 3.79 -19.72 -7.06
C GLY A 100 3.37 -19.04 -8.36
N GLU A 101 3.97 -19.46 -9.47
CA GLU A 101 3.72 -18.92 -10.83
C GLU A 101 2.26 -19.09 -11.30
N GLU A 102 1.51 -20.02 -10.73
CA GLU A 102 0.11 -20.27 -11.07
C GLU A 102 -0.88 -19.30 -10.39
N ASP A 103 -0.38 -18.41 -9.55
CA ASP A 103 -1.22 -17.42 -8.88
C ASP A 103 -1.72 -16.39 -9.91
N PRO A 104 -3.01 -16.05 -9.94
CA PRO A 104 -3.52 -15.01 -10.83
C PRO A 104 -2.90 -13.61 -10.69
N UNK A 105 -2.41 -13.43 -9.73
CA UNK A 105 -1.75 -12.31 -9.51
C UNK A 105 -0.52 -12.35 -10.11
N VAL A 106 0.01 -13.43 -10.22
CA VAL A 106 1.31 -13.66 -10.89
C VAL A 106 1.08 -14.06 -12.36
N SER A 107 0.07 -14.87 -12.63
CA SER A 107 -0.23 -15.38 -13.97
C SER A 107 -1.19 -14.50 -14.79
N GLY A 108 -1.87 -13.58 -14.16
CA GLY A 108 -2.79 -12.65 -14.82
C GLY A 108 -2.15 -11.29 -15.07
N VAL A 109 -2.58 -10.62 -16.10
CA VAL A 109 -2.19 -9.23 -16.38
C VAL A 109 -3.27 -8.32 -15.79
N VAL A 110 -2.87 -7.41 -14.92
CA VAL A 110 -3.79 -6.45 -14.30
C VAL A 110 -3.39 -5.01 -14.65
N ASP A 111 -4.40 -4.15 -14.75
CA ASP A 111 -4.20 -2.74 -15.06
C ASP A 111 -3.65 -1.97 -13.85
N VAL A 112 -4.13 -2.33 -12.65
CA VAL A 112 -3.72 -1.67 -11.40
C VAL A 112 -3.43 -2.73 -10.33
N LEU A 113 -2.23 -2.69 -9.76
CA LEU A 113 -1.89 -3.38 -8.52
C LEU A 113 -1.85 -2.39 -7.36
N VAL A 114 -2.35 -2.80 -6.21
CA VAL A 114 -2.36 -1.97 -5.00
C VAL A 114 -1.73 -2.79 -3.86
N CYS A 115 -0.85 -2.13 -3.08
CA CYS A 115 -0.14 -2.76 -1.96
C CYS A 115 0.05 -1.70 -0.86
N LEU A 116 -0.95 -1.56 0.01
CA LEU A 116 -0.97 -0.49 1.02
C LEU A 116 -0.55 -1.02 2.38
N GLU A 117 0.57 -0.52 2.91
CA GLU A 117 1.11 -0.84 4.25
C GLU A 117 1.43 -2.35 4.40
N VAL A 118 1.88 -3.02 3.33
CA VAL A 118 2.20 -4.46 3.34
C VAL A 118 3.70 -4.72 3.27
N LEU A 119 4.45 -4.00 2.45
CA LEU A 119 5.90 -4.24 2.24
C LEU A 119 6.74 -4.28 3.55
N UNK A 120 6.27 -3.66 4.38
CA UNK A 120 6.79 -3.53 5.56
C UNK A 120 6.79 -4.68 6.32
N HIS A 121 5.96 -5.60 6.06
CA HIS A 121 5.71 -6.86 6.79
C HIS A 121 6.31 -8.11 6.10
N LEU A 122 6.75 -7.98 4.90
CA LEU A 122 7.30 -9.08 4.09
C LEU A 122 8.74 -9.40 4.48
N ARG A 123 9.13 -10.67 4.41
CA ARG A 123 10.52 -11.12 4.61
C ARG A 123 11.40 -10.73 3.44
N GLU A 124 10.86 -10.89 2.22
CA GLU A 124 11.58 -10.65 0.95
C GLU A 124 10.81 -9.65 0.05
N PRO A 125 10.72 -8.37 0.45
CA PRO A 125 9.93 -7.39 -0.32
C PRO A 125 10.41 -7.19 -1.77
N SER A 126 11.71 -7.37 -2.04
CA SER A 126 12.24 -7.28 -3.41
C SER A 126 11.65 -8.36 -4.32
N ALA A 127 11.61 -9.61 -3.85
CA ALA A 127 11.06 -10.72 -4.62
C ALA A 127 9.56 -10.52 -4.92
N VAL A 128 8.81 -10.00 -3.94
CA VAL A 128 7.37 -9.71 -4.12
C VAL A 128 7.17 -8.56 -5.13
N LEU A 129 8.00 -7.51 -5.07
CA LEU A 129 7.94 -6.41 -6.04
C LEU A 129 8.23 -6.88 -7.48
N GLU A 130 9.16 -7.81 -7.65
CA GLU A 130 9.44 -8.42 -8.96
C GLU A 130 8.23 -9.21 -9.47
N LYS A 131 7.57 -9.99 -8.61
CA LYS A 131 6.30 -10.68 -8.93
C LYS A 131 5.22 -9.68 -9.33
N MET A 132 5.06 -8.60 -8.56
CA MET A 132 4.10 -7.53 -8.87
C MET A 132 4.38 -6.90 -10.23
N ARG A 133 5.65 -6.61 -10.50
CA ARG A 133 6.04 -6.09 -11.81
C ARG A 133 5.69 -7.06 -12.95
N UNK A 134 5.73 -8.23 -12.76
CA UNK A 134 5.48 -9.19 -13.65
C UNK A 134 4.09 -9.37 -14.00
N ALA A 135 3.28 -8.98 -13.03
CA ALA A 135 1.81 -9.09 -13.20
C ALA A 135 1.15 -7.85 -13.82
N LEU A 136 1.85 -6.74 -13.95
CA LEU A 136 1.34 -5.51 -14.56
C LEU A 136 1.23 -5.59 -16.08
N SER A 137 0.15 -5.02 -16.60
CA SER A 137 0.07 -4.73 -18.05
C SER A 137 1.12 -3.69 -18.47
N UNK A 138 1.31 -3.62 -19.60
CA UNK A 138 2.18 -2.78 -20.15
C UNK A 138 2.10 -1.40 -19.75
N GLU A 139 0.97 -0.91 -19.62
CA GLU A 139 0.66 0.42 -19.18
C GLU A 139 0.25 0.43 -17.69
N GLY A 140 0.33 -0.71 -17.02
CA GLY A 140 -0.12 -0.95 -15.64
C GLY A 140 0.58 -0.05 -14.59
N UNK A 141 -0.17 0.39 -13.52
CA UNK A 141 0.20 1.15 -12.48
C UNK A 141 0.20 0.33 -11.30
N LEU A 142 1.31 0.46 -10.47
CA LEU A 142 1.39 -0.16 -9.15
C LEU A 142 1.36 0.94 -8.09
N VAL A 143 0.42 0.87 -7.15
CA VAL A 143 0.33 1.83 -6.04
C VAL A 143 0.83 1.16 -4.76
N ILE A 144 1.83 1.76 -4.13
CA ILE A 144 2.40 1.25 -2.87
C ILE A 144 2.34 2.35 -1.81
N SER A 145 1.88 2.02 -0.60
CA SER A 145 2.10 2.89 0.54
C SER A 145 3.11 2.28 1.52
N LEU A 146 3.93 3.16 2.08
CA LEU A 146 4.91 2.80 3.13
C LEU A 146 4.73 3.75 4.31
N PRO A 147 4.71 3.23 5.55
CA PRO A 147 4.70 4.09 6.72
C PRO A 147 6.03 4.87 6.80
N ASN A 148 5.94 6.11 7.20
CA ASN A 148 7.12 6.90 7.51
C ASN A 148 7.32 6.91 9.03
N GLU A 149 8.16 6.04 9.51
CA GLU A 149 8.45 5.92 10.95
C GLU A 149 9.46 6.96 11.42
N TYR A 150 10.04 7.74 10.50
CA TYR A 150 11.07 8.75 10.77
C TYR A 150 10.52 10.19 10.81
N HIS A 151 9.18 10.32 10.93
CA HIS A 151 8.52 11.64 10.99
C HIS A 151 8.87 12.39 12.31
N LEU A 152 8.60 13.68 12.34
CA LEU A 152 8.98 14.58 13.43
C LEU A 152 8.61 14.03 14.82
N ILE A 153 7.38 13.53 14.99
CA ILE A 153 6.91 13.01 16.30
C ILE A 153 7.75 11.80 16.72
N SER A 154 8.08 10.90 15.79
CA SER A 154 8.95 9.75 16.07
C SER A 154 10.36 10.19 16.47
N ARG A 155 10.90 11.19 15.76
CA ARG A 155 12.24 11.75 16.08
C ARG A 155 12.25 12.39 17.47
N LEU A 156 11.22 13.13 17.82
CA LEU A 156 11.06 13.71 19.17
C LEU A 156 10.89 12.62 20.23
N ALA A 157 10.17 11.58 19.98
CA ALA A 157 10.10 10.41 20.87
C ALA A 157 11.48 9.76 21.11
N UNK A 158 12.07 9.58 20.15
CA UNK A 158 13.29 9.09 20.19
C UNK A 158 14.14 9.85 20.98
N LEU A 159 14.27 11.26 20.90
CA LEU A 159 15.01 12.18 21.79
C LEU A 159 14.62 12.05 23.29
N UNK A 160 13.39 11.56 23.41
CA UNK A 160 12.91 11.41 24.64
C UNK A 160 13.05 10.12 25.17
N GLY A 161 14.01 9.28 24.63
CA GLY A 161 14.31 7.92 25.06
C GLY A 161 13.21 6.90 24.81
N ARG A 162 12.25 7.23 23.93
CA ARG A 162 11.13 6.34 23.56
C ARG A 162 11.30 5.91 22.10
N SER A 163 11.28 4.58 21.81
CA SER A 163 11.24 4.09 20.45
C SER A 163 9.78 3.90 20.01
N PRO A 164 9.34 4.59 19.06
CA PRO A 164 8.04 4.30 18.45
C PRO A 164 8.02 3.06 17.53
N UNK A 165 9.05 2.56 17.17
CA UNK A 165 9.17 1.47 16.32
C UNK A 165 9.80 0.37 17.07
N GLY A 166 9.69 -0.80 16.59
CA GLY A 166 10.44 -1.97 17.08
C GLY A 166 10.07 -2.47 18.47
N GLY A 167 8.85 -2.27 18.92
CA GLY A 167 8.35 -2.88 20.17
C GLY A 167 8.04 -4.37 19.95
N PRO A 168 7.84 -5.14 21.02
CA PRO A 168 7.56 -6.59 20.91
C PRO A 168 6.28 -6.92 20.11
N ASP A 169 5.38 -5.96 20.01
CA ASP A 169 4.12 -6.09 19.28
C ASP A 169 4.15 -5.44 17.89
N ASP A 170 5.32 -4.92 17.47
CA ASP A 170 5.48 -4.28 16.17
C ASP A 170 5.55 -5.37 15.08
N PRO A 171 4.60 -5.39 14.12
CA PRO A 171 4.63 -6.40 13.07
C PRO A 171 5.61 -6.08 11.93
N HIS A 172 6.26 -4.91 11.96
CA HIS A 172 7.16 -4.48 10.88
C HIS A 172 8.50 -5.21 10.93
N LEU A 173 8.84 -5.89 9.83
CA LEU A 173 10.15 -6.52 9.63
C LEU A 173 11.15 -5.54 9.00
N HIS A 174 10.63 -4.54 8.28
CA HIS A 174 11.44 -3.52 7.61
C HIS A 174 10.93 -2.12 7.93
N HIS A 175 11.86 -1.20 8.14
CA HIS A 175 11.61 0.22 8.38
C HIS A 175 12.20 1.01 7.20
N PHE A 176 11.34 1.40 6.27
CA PHE A 176 11.79 2.08 5.06
C PHE A 176 11.94 3.59 5.26
N GLU A 177 13.13 4.09 5.00
CA GLU A 177 13.29 5.51 4.66
C GLU A 177 13.02 5.68 3.15
N ARG A 178 12.69 6.89 2.74
CA ARG A 178 12.35 7.17 1.33
C ARG A 178 13.47 6.73 0.36
N ALA A 179 14.73 7.00 0.70
CA ALA A 179 15.86 6.64 -0.18
C ALA A 179 16.00 5.13 -0.35
N SER A 180 15.83 4.34 0.71
CA SER A 180 15.88 2.89 0.63
C SER A 180 14.71 2.31 -0.15
N ALA A 181 13.50 2.89 0.01
CA ALA A 181 12.33 2.50 -0.78
C ALA A 181 12.56 2.73 -2.29
N LEU A 182 13.12 3.90 -2.66
CA LEU A 182 13.42 4.20 -4.08
C LEU A 182 14.42 3.21 -4.67
N ARG A 183 15.48 2.87 -3.93
CA ARG A 183 16.45 1.85 -4.36
C ARG A 183 15.80 0.47 -4.53
N LEU A 184 14.89 0.12 -3.61
CA LEU A 184 14.17 -1.15 -3.66
C LEU A 184 13.29 -1.22 -4.94
N PHE A 185 12.55 -0.16 -5.25
CA PHE A 185 11.72 -0.07 -6.44
C PHE A 185 12.56 -0.15 -7.72
N GLU A 186 13.65 0.61 -7.77
CA GLU A 186 14.57 0.60 -8.92
C GLU A 186 15.19 -0.80 -9.11
N GLY A 187 15.59 -1.46 -8.02
CA GLY A 187 16.14 -2.83 -8.04
C GLY A 187 15.14 -3.86 -8.61
N ALA A 188 13.84 -3.66 -8.35
CA ALA A 188 12.77 -4.51 -8.89
C ALA A 188 12.37 -4.14 -10.34
N GLY A 189 13.06 -3.18 -10.97
CA GLY A 189 12.75 -2.73 -12.32
C GLY A 189 11.50 -1.85 -12.42
N LEU A 190 11.20 -1.13 -11.33
CA LEU A 190 10.08 -0.19 -11.25
C LEU A 190 10.61 1.25 -11.21
N GLU A 191 9.84 2.17 -11.80
CA GLU A 191 10.13 3.61 -11.74
C GLU A 191 8.98 4.36 -11.07
N VAL A 192 9.32 5.40 -10.32
CA VAL A 192 8.32 6.25 -9.66
C VAL A 192 7.74 7.23 -10.68
N ARG A 193 6.44 7.15 -10.91
CA ARG A 193 5.66 8.04 -11.79
C ARG A 193 4.96 9.14 -11.02
N GLY A 194 4.71 8.93 -9.71
CA GLY A 194 4.07 9.91 -8.86
C GLY A 194 4.23 9.60 -7.38
N ARG A 195 4.05 10.60 -6.53
CA ARG A 195 4.07 10.42 -5.08
C ARG A 195 3.18 11.44 -4.40
N LEU A 196 2.42 10.99 -3.42
CA LEU A 196 1.71 11.83 -2.47
C LEU A 196 2.08 11.44 -1.04
N ASP A 197 2.11 12.41 -0.16
CA ASP A 197 2.53 12.23 1.22
C ASP A 197 1.35 12.46 2.17
N ASP A 198 1.08 11.50 3.06
CA ASP A 198 0.03 11.65 4.07
C ASP A 198 0.57 12.48 5.24
N SER A 199 -0.07 13.63 5.48
CA SER A 199 0.37 14.60 6.48
C SER A 199 0.28 14.06 7.91
N ILE A 200 1.24 14.45 8.76
CA ILE A 200 1.15 14.24 10.22
C ILE A 200 -0.04 15.00 10.83
N VAL A 201 -0.57 16.02 10.12
CA VAL A 201 -1.74 16.79 10.57
C VAL A 201 -3.01 16.01 10.20
N PRO A 202 -3.83 15.61 11.18
CA PRO A 202 -5.03 14.83 10.91
C PRO A 202 -6.03 15.52 9.96
N PRO A 203 -6.79 14.77 9.16
CA PRO A 203 -7.79 15.34 8.24
C PRO A 203 -8.85 16.21 8.91
N ARG A 204 -9.18 15.95 10.19
CA ARG A 204 -10.14 16.74 10.98
C ARG A 204 -9.68 18.18 11.29
N MET A 205 -8.43 18.53 10.93
CA MET A 205 -7.84 19.86 11.13
C MET A 205 -7.47 20.50 9.77
N PRO A 206 -8.46 20.78 8.91
CA PRO A 206 -8.18 21.17 7.52
C PRO A 206 -7.40 22.48 7.38
N VAL A 207 -7.67 23.49 8.22
CA VAL A 207 -6.92 24.75 8.19
C VAL A 207 -5.46 24.53 8.55
N LEU A 208 -5.19 23.77 9.61
CA LEU A 208 -3.82 23.45 10.02
C LEU A 208 -3.13 22.62 8.95
N ARG A 209 -3.83 21.65 8.35
CA ARG A 209 -3.31 20.83 7.25
C ARG A 209 -2.93 21.70 6.03
N TRP A 210 -3.75 22.70 5.71
CA TRP A 210 -3.47 23.66 4.65
C TRP A 210 -2.22 24.50 4.95
N LEU A 211 -2.10 25.02 6.20
CA LEU A 211 -0.91 25.77 6.63
C LEU A 211 0.38 24.92 6.60
N PHE A 212 0.27 23.60 6.85
CA PHE A 212 1.40 22.67 6.84
C PHE A 212 1.79 22.18 5.44
N ARG A 213 1.00 22.46 4.39
CA ARG A 213 1.30 22.02 3.00
C ARG A 213 2.70 22.40 2.51
N PRO A 214 3.18 23.65 2.72
CA PRO A 214 4.55 23.99 2.29
C PRO A 214 5.61 23.17 3.02
N LEU A 215 5.46 22.96 4.33
CA LEU A 215 6.38 22.14 5.12
C LEU A 215 6.39 20.67 4.66
N LEU A 216 5.22 20.14 4.39
CA LEU A 216 5.08 18.78 3.86
C LEU A 216 5.75 18.64 2.48
N ALA A 217 5.60 19.65 1.62
CA ALA A 217 6.19 19.65 0.27
C ALA A 217 7.73 19.70 0.32
N VAL A 218 8.31 20.52 1.22
CA VAL A 218 9.76 20.74 1.32
C VAL A 218 10.43 19.62 2.14
N LEU A 219 9.81 19.21 3.24
CA LEU A 219 10.38 18.25 4.19
C LEU A 219 9.41 17.09 4.46
N PRO A 220 9.04 16.30 3.40
CA PRO A 220 8.08 15.20 3.58
C PRO A 220 8.54 14.16 4.60
N GLY A 221 9.83 13.88 4.70
CA GLY A 221 10.38 12.95 5.70
C GLY A 221 10.13 13.36 7.16
N LEU A 222 9.83 14.66 7.42
CA LEU A 222 9.48 15.14 8.77
C LEU A 222 7.97 15.25 8.97
N PHE A 223 7.22 15.65 7.95
CA PHE A 223 5.85 16.09 8.10
C PHE A 223 4.81 15.12 7.49
N SER A 224 5.25 13.96 6.99
CA SER A 224 4.33 12.88 6.58
C SER A 224 4.36 11.71 7.56
N ILE A 225 3.25 10.99 7.67
CA ILE A 225 3.14 9.71 8.40
C ILE A 225 3.21 8.51 7.47
N ALA A 226 3.04 8.74 6.17
CA ALA A 226 3.18 7.71 5.15
C ALA A 226 3.49 8.34 3.80
N HIS A 227 4.13 7.58 2.94
CA HIS A 227 4.38 7.93 1.54
C HIS A 227 3.57 6.98 0.66
N VAL A 228 2.83 7.53 -0.29
CA VAL A 228 2.10 6.74 -1.29
C VAL A 228 2.76 7.00 -2.65
N PHE A 229 3.23 5.94 -3.28
CA PHE A 229 3.95 5.98 -4.56
C PHE A 229 3.09 5.38 -5.66
N LEU A 230 3.11 5.99 -6.82
CA LEU A 230 2.63 5.41 -8.06
C LEU A 230 3.86 4.97 -8.85
N LEU A 231 3.91 3.71 -9.21
CA LEU A 231 5.03 3.08 -9.91
C LEU A 231 4.55 2.51 -11.24
N GLY A 232 5.46 2.42 -12.19
CA GLY A 232 5.26 1.68 -13.44
C GLY A 232 6.49 0.85 -13.74
N ALA A 233 6.37 -0.11 -14.64
CA ALA A 233 7.52 -0.86 -15.11
C ALA A 233 8.50 0.08 -15.81
N LYS A 234 9.78 -0.04 -15.48
CA LYS A 234 10.84 0.72 -16.11
C LYS A 234 10.99 0.28 -17.57
N VAL A 235 10.86 1.21 -18.50
CA VAL A 235 11.02 0.92 -19.92
C VAL A 235 12.52 0.78 -20.22
N GLU A 236 12.92 -0.43 -20.57
CA GLU A 236 14.30 -0.63 -21.06
C GLU A 236 14.43 0.01 -22.45
N VAL A 237 15.08 1.17 -22.49
CA VAL A 237 15.49 1.76 -23.76
C VAL A 237 16.63 0.89 -24.30
N LYS A 238 16.33 0.00 -25.24
CA LYS A 238 17.39 -0.70 -25.99
C LYS A 238 18.16 0.36 -26.77
N THR A 239 19.28 0.80 -26.21
CA THR A 239 20.31 1.50 -27.00
C THR A 239 20.81 0.55 -28.09
N ARG A 240 20.48 0.86 -29.31
CA ARG A 240 21.05 0.20 -30.50
C ARG A 240 22.52 0.58 -30.68
#